data_d393705cce6a77d9927c872d5e8f840b
#
_entry.id   d393705cce6a77d9927c872d5e8f840b
#
_cell.length_a   1.000
_cell.length_b   1.000
_cell.length_c   1.000
_cell.angle_alpha   90.00
_cell.angle_beta   90.00
_cell.angle_gamma   90.00
#
_symmetry.space_group_name_H-M   'P 1'
#
loop_
_entity.id
_entity.type
_entity.pdbx_description
1 polymer ?
#
loop_
_entity_poly.entity_id
_entity_poly.type
_entity_poly.pdbx_seq_one_letter_code
_entity_poly.pdbx_strand_id
1 'polypeptide(L)'
;MTQIIADYFKTQPVLKAWLFGSYARGEQTSDSDVDLLVEFDHSSPIGLFAYARMWRELQERLGLNVDLVEEGTLRPFAVDSANRDKKLVYERAS
;
A
#
# COMPACT_ATOMS: atom_id res chain seq x y z
N MET A 1 -11.02 -7.27 1.47
CA MET A 1 -9.84 -6.65 0.83
C MET A 1 -8.75 -6.30 1.84
N THR A 2 -9.08 -5.56 2.88
CA THR A 2 -8.07 -5.12 3.86
C THR A 2 -7.38 -6.27 4.59
N GLN A 3 -8.11 -7.35 4.88
CA GLN A 3 -7.52 -8.51 5.54
C GLN A 3 -6.50 -9.21 4.64
N ILE A 4 -6.77 -9.30 3.35
CA ILE A 4 -5.84 -9.89 2.38
C ILE A 4 -4.54 -9.08 2.33
N ILE A 5 -4.67 -7.76 2.31
CA ILE A 5 -3.53 -6.84 2.30
C ILE A 5 -2.69 -7.03 3.58
N ALA A 6 -3.34 -7.04 4.74
CA ALA A 6 -2.66 -7.20 6.03
C ALA A 6 -1.94 -8.56 6.11
N ASP A 7 -2.62 -9.63 5.70
CA ASP A 7 -2.03 -10.98 5.74
C ASP A 7 -0.82 -11.07 4.83
N TYR A 8 -0.88 -10.44 3.66
CA TYR A 8 0.26 -10.44 2.75
C TYR A 8 1.45 -9.69 3.35
N PHE A 9 1.22 -8.49 3.88
CA PHE A 9 2.31 -7.67 4.43
C PHE A 9 2.96 -8.26 5.69
N LYS A 10 2.30 -9.17 6.38
CA LYS A 10 2.91 -9.89 7.51
C LYS A 10 4.15 -10.67 7.09
N THR A 11 4.23 -11.07 5.82
CA THR A 11 5.34 -11.85 5.29
C THR A 11 6.39 -10.99 4.60
N GLN A 12 6.23 -9.67 4.60
CA GLN A 12 7.07 -8.74 3.86
C GLN A 12 7.81 -7.79 4.80
N PRO A 13 8.93 -7.17 4.37
CA PRO A 13 9.65 -6.19 5.18
C PRO A 13 8.94 -4.84 5.19
N VAL A 14 7.73 -4.82 5.73
CA VAL A 14 6.85 -3.67 5.78
C VAL A 14 6.49 -3.38 7.23
N LEU A 15 6.63 -2.12 7.65
CA LEU A 15 6.26 -1.69 9.00
C LEU A 15 4.81 -1.28 9.08
N LYS A 16 4.35 -0.51 8.10
CA LYS A 16 2.97 0.00 8.05
C LYS A 16 2.51 0.09 6.61
N ALA A 17 1.20 -0.02 6.42
CA ALA A 17 0.58 0.21 5.13
C ALA A 17 -0.75 0.91 5.31
N TRP A 18 -1.04 1.85 4.42
CA TRP A 18 -2.28 2.62 4.43
C TRP A 18 -2.97 2.51 3.08
N LEU A 19 -4.30 2.44 3.13
CA LEU A 19 -5.14 2.56 1.95
C LEU A 19 -5.46 4.05 1.78
N PHE A 20 -5.31 4.58 0.56
CA PHE A 20 -5.68 5.95 0.28
C PHE A 20 -6.41 6.05 -1.06
N GLY A 21 -6.75 7.26 -1.51
CA GLY A 21 -7.46 7.45 -2.75
C GLY A 21 -8.93 7.04 -2.66
N SER A 22 -9.52 6.65 -3.78
CA SER A 22 -10.95 6.39 -3.88
C SER A 22 -11.41 5.26 -2.95
N TYR A 23 -10.63 4.20 -2.79
CA TYR A 23 -10.98 3.10 -1.88
C TYR A 23 -11.03 3.54 -0.42
N ALA A 24 -10.14 4.45 -0.01
CA ALA A 24 -10.15 4.97 1.35
C ALA A 24 -11.36 5.86 1.62
N ARG A 25 -11.83 6.56 0.59
CA ARG A 25 -12.98 7.46 0.70
C ARG A 25 -14.33 6.77 0.47
N GLY A 26 -14.32 5.48 0.09
CA GLY A 26 -15.55 4.77 -0.25
C GLY A 26 -16.16 5.22 -1.58
N GLU A 27 -15.36 5.80 -2.46
CA GLU A 27 -15.81 6.35 -3.75
C GLU A 27 -15.35 5.49 -4.93
N GLN A 28 -14.90 4.27 -4.68
CA GLN A 28 -14.35 3.41 -5.71
C GLN A 28 -15.43 2.98 -6.71
N THR A 29 -14.99 2.83 -7.96
CA THR A 29 -15.78 2.26 -9.04
C THR A 29 -15.12 0.98 -9.52
N SER A 30 -15.73 0.30 -10.50
CA SER A 30 -15.15 -0.92 -11.08
C SER A 30 -13.79 -0.67 -11.75
N ASP A 31 -13.50 0.58 -12.12
CA ASP A 31 -12.25 0.96 -12.78
C ASP A 31 -11.22 1.57 -11.83
N SER A 32 -11.54 1.67 -10.54
CA SER A 32 -10.63 2.27 -9.55
C SER A 32 -9.47 1.35 -9.24
N ASP A 33 -8.25 1.93 -9.14
CA ASP A 33 -7.08 1.22 -8.66
C ASP A 33 -7.05 1.24 -7.13
N VAL A 34 -6.43 0.22 -6.56
CA VAL A 34 -6.17 0.17 -5.11
C VAL A 34 -4.88 0.93 -4.84
N ASP A 35 -4.99 2.07 -4.16
CA ASP A 35 -3.84 2.92 -3.85
C ASP A 35 -3.34 2.58 -2.45
N LEU A 36 -2.10 2.09 -2.36
CA LEU A 36 -1.47 1.70 -1.11
C LEU A 36 -0.21 2.52 -0.87
N LEU A 37 -0.11 3.08 0.33
CA LEU A 37 1.08 3.77 0.82
C LEU A 37 1.76 2.85 1.82
N VAL A 38 3.05 2.61 1.66
CA VAL A 38 3.78 1.61 2.43
C VAL A 38 5.03 2.21 3.06
N GLU A 39 5.23 1.93 4.34
CA GLU A 39 6.47 2.24 5.05
C GLU A 39 7.27 0.96 5.16
N PHE A 40 8.41 0.90 4.46
CA PHE A 40 9.27 -0.28 4.45
C PHE A 40 10.18 -0.34 5.68
N ASP A 41 10.54 -1.56 6.05
CA ASP A 41 11.55 -1.81 7.08
C ASP A 41 12.94 -1.67 6.44
N HIS A 42 13.59 -0.56 6.70
CA HIS A 42 14.89 -0.25 6.11
C HIS A 42 16.04 -1.03 6.72
N SER A 43 15.80 -1.84 7.74
CA SER A 43 16.81 -2.78 8.24
C SER A 43 17.04 -3.93 7.26
N SER A 44 16.10 -4.13 6.32
CA SER A 44 16.22 -5.11 5.24
C SER A 44 16.24 -4.35 3.91
N PRO A 45 17.31 -4.49 3.10
CA PRO A 45 17.33 -3.82 1.79
C PRO A 45 16.21 -4.32 0.89
N ILE A 46 15.51 -3.37 0.26
CA ILE A 46 14.44 -3.70 -0.69
C ILE A 46 14.91 -3.26 -2.06
N GLY A 47 15.27 -4.23 -2.89
CA GLY A 47 15.67 -3.97 -4.27
C GLY A 47 14.46 -3.81 -5.17
N LEU A 48 14.71 -3.34 -6.39
CA LEU A 48 13.68 -3.13 -7.38
C LEU A 48 12.89 -4.40 -7.68
N PHE A 49 13.57 -5.55 -7.72
CA PHE A 49 12.90 -6.82 -8.00
C PHE A 49 11.96 -7.24 -6.87
N ALA A 50 12.35 -6.99 -5.62
CA ALA A 50 11.50 -7.29 -4.47
C ALA A 50 10.25 -6.40 -4.48
N TYR A 51 10.41 -5.13 -4.82
CA TYR A 51 9.30 -4.19 -4.94
C TYR A 51 8.33 -4.61 -6.05
N ALA A 52 8.86 -4.96 -7.23
CA ALA A 52 8.04 -5.38 -8.36
C ALA A 52 7.28 -6.68 -8.06
N ARG A 53 7.93 -7.62 -7.36
CA ARG A 53 7.28 -8.86 -6.95
C ARG A 53 6.15 -8.60 -5.97
N MET A 54 6.34 -7.73 -4.99
CA MET A 54 5.32 -7.35 -4.02
C MET A 54 4.11 -6.74 -4.73
N TRP A 55 4.35 -5.82 -5.65
CA TRP A 55 3.30 -5.20 -6.45
C TRP A 55 2.51 -6.23 -7.24
N ARG A 56 3.19 -7.14 -7.93
CA ARG A 56 2.55 -8.18 -8.73
C ARG A 56 1.74 -9.14 -7.87
N GLU A 57 2.31 -9.59 -6.75
CA GLU A 57 1.64 -10.53 -5.86
C GLU A 57 0.39 -9.94 -5.24
N LEU A 58 0.43 -8.66 -4.88
CA LEU A 58 -0.76 -7.97 -4.37
C LEU A 58 -1.87 -7.92 -5.41
N GLN A 59 -1.54 -7.61 -6.65
CA GLN A 59 -2.53 -7.59 -7.73
C GLN A 59 -3.15 -8.96 -7.95
N GLU A 60 -2.33 -10.01 -7.89
CA GLU A 60 -2.83 -11.37 -8.03
C GLU A 60 -3.78 -11.76 -6.90
N ARG A 61 -3.44 -11.41 -5.67
CA ARG A 61 -4.26 -11.74 -4.51
C ARG A 61 -5.57 -10.97 -4.45
N LEU A 62 -5.55 -9.71 -4.88
CA LEU A 62 -6.73 -8.85 -4.84
C LEU A 62 -7.60 -8.97 -6.09
N GLY A 63 -7.02 -9.40 -7.21
CA GLY A 63 -7.72 -9.41 -8.50
C GLY A 63 -8.01 -8.00 -9.01
N LEU A 64 -7.24 -7.00 -8.57
CA LEU A 64 -7.42 -5.59 -8.88
C LEU A 64 -6.06 -4.98 -9.22
N ASN A 65 -6.09 -3.87 -9.96
CA ASN A 65 -4.88 -3.10 -10.18
C ASN A 65 -4.49 -2.40 -8.88
N VAL A 66 -3.20 -2.45 -8.57
CA VAL A 66 -2.65 -1.84 -7.35
C VAL A 66 -1.64 -0.77 -7.73
N ASP A 67 -1.72 0.38 -7.07
CA ASP A 67 -0.70 1.42 -7.12
C ASP A 67 0.02 1.40 -5.78
N LEU A 68 1.26 0.93 -5.77
CA LEU A 68 2.05 0.75 -4.56
C LEU A 68 3.09 1.86 -4.46
N VAL A 69 2.95 2.71 -3.45
CA VAL A 69 3.77 3.91 -3.26
C VAL A 69 4.50 3.81 -1.93
N GLU A 70 5.82 4.07 -1.94
CA GLU A 70 6.60 4.14 -0.70
C GLU A 70 6.30 5.45 0.03
N GLU A 71 6.04 5.34 1.34
CA GLU A 71 5.83 6.50 2.20
C GLU A 71 7.06 7.41 2.16
N GLY A 72 6.82 8.72 2.01
CA GLY A 72 7.88 9.70 1.89
C GLY A 72 8.27 10.07 0.46
N THR A 73 7.77 9.34 -0.55
CA THR A 73 8.09 9.62 -1.96
C THR A 73 7.00 10.39 -2.70
N LEU A 74 5.86 10.65 -2.04
CA LEU A 74 4.77 11.41 -2.64
C LEU A 74 5.19 12.85 -2.91
N ARG A 75 4.70 13.39 -4.02
CA ARG A 75 4.93 14.80 -4.34
C ARG A 75 4.24 15.69 -3.30
N PRO A 76 4.78 16.89 -3.01
CA PRO A 76 4.21 17.74 -1.96
C PRO A 76 2.71 18.00 -2.08
N PHE A 77 2.20 18.19 -3.29
CA PHE A 77 0.78 18.46 -3.47
C PHE A 77 -0.11 17.24 -3.19
N ALA A 78 0.45 16.03 -3.27
CA ALA A 78 -0.28 14.80 -3.02
C ALA A 78 -0.22 14.36 -1.55
N VAL A 79 0.78 14.82 -0.80
CA VAL A 79 1.00 14.42 0.59
C VAL A 79 -0.19 14.79 1.48
N ASP A 80 -0.68 16.02 1.37
CA ASP A 80 -1.80 16.49 2.21
C ASP A 80 -3.06 15.68 1.95
N SER A 81 -3.36 15.40 0.68
CA SER A 81 -4.52 14.60 0.31
C SER A 81 -4.40 13.17 0.83
N ALA A 82 -3.23 12.55 0.63
CA ALA A 82 -2.99 11.18 1.09
C ALA A 82 -3.07 11.09 2.62
N ASN A 83 -2.47 12.04 3.33
CA ASN A 83 -2.50 12.07 4.80
C ASN A 83 -3.89 12.27 5.35
N ARG A 84 -4.73 13.05 4.67
CA ARG A 84 -6.10 13.31 5.09
C ARG A 84 -6.99 12.11 4.89
N ASP A 85 -6.83 11.39 3.78
CA ASP A 85 -7.73 10.31 3.39
C ASP A 85 -7.24 8.93 3.78
N LYS A 86 -5.95 8.76 4.11
CA LYS A 86 -5.37 7.44 4.32
C LYS A 86 -5.96 6.73 5.53
N LYS A 87 -6.12 5.41 5.38
CA LYS A 87 -6.57 4.52 6.44
C LYS A 87 -5.52 3.45 6.68
N LEU A 88 -5.12 3.27 7.93
CA LEU A 88 -4.16 2.24 8.29
C LEU A 88 -4.79 0.87 8.07
N VAL A 89 -4.15 0.02 7.26
CA VAL A 89 -4.63 -1.34 6.99
C VAL A 89 -3.68 -2.41 7.50
N TYR A 90 -2.44 -2.05 7.81
CA TYR A 90 -1.47 -2.96 8.39
C TYR A 90 -0.45 -2.19 9.24
N GLU A 91 -0.12 -2.75 10.40
CA GLU A 91 0.95 -2.27 11.25
C GLU A 91 1.63 -3.48 11.88
N ARG A 92 2.97 -3.56 11.75
CA ARG A 92 3.72 -4.66 12.32
C ARG A 92 3.66 -4.61 13.84
N ALA A 93 3.39 -5.75 14.46
CA ALA A 93 3.47 -5.87 15.90
C ALA A 93 4.94 -5.73 16.35
N SER A 94 5.16 -4.94 17.36
CA SER A 94 6.50 -4.72 17.91
C SER A 94 6.78 -5.65 19.08
#